data_eee5831a550213590e445c9989d51d16
#
_entry.id   eee5831a550213590e445c9989d51d16
#
_cell.length_a   1.000
_cell.length_b   1.000
_cell.length_c   1.000
_cell.angle_alpha   90.00
_cell.angle_beta   90.00
_cell.angle_gamma   90.00
#
_symmetry.space_group_name_H-M   'P 1'
#
loop_
_entity.id
_entity.type
_entity.pdbx_description
1 polymer ?
#
loop_
_entity_poly.entity_id
_entity_poly.type
_entity_poly.pdbx_seq_one_letter_code
_entity_poly.pdbx_strand_id
1 'polypeptide(L)'
;PKTPRRQRQMCIRDRGKYDQFESSAPPLGVIKQKDKSVYNIHKTKLNGSRFYAFTDGLSESLNDKGEEVGIDGSIDIIEQNYNKDTIKQLDNITQSVIGTSQNRKLSDDLTLISIGK
;
A
#
# COMPACT_ATOMS: atom_id res chain seq x y z
N PRO A 1 -9.69 10.81 17.56
CA PRO A 1 -8.62 9.83 17.80
C PRO A 1 -8.23 9.16 16.51
N LYS A 2 -6.96 9.00 16.33
CA LYS A 2 -6.47 8.31 15.16
C LYS A 2 -6.78 6.83 15.28
N THR A 3 -7.22 6.24 14.17
CA THR A 3 -7.35 4.81 14.10
C THR A 3 -6.02 4.14 14.41
N PRO A 4 -6.01 2.92 14.93
CA PRO A 4 -4.78 2.20 15.15
C PRO A 4 -3.96 2.18 13.87
N ARG A 5 -2.74 2.58 13.97
CA ARG A 5 -1.85 2.58 12.84
C ARG A 5 -1.45 1.18 12.50
N ARG A 6 -0.85 0.97 11.39
CA ARG A 6 -0.41 -0.32 10.88
C ARG A 6 -1.47 -1.08 10.16
N GLN A 7 -2.45 -0.35 9.67
CA GLN A 7 -3.31 -0.90 8.66
C GLN A 7 -2.50 -0.93 7.38
N ARG A 8 -2.34 -2.12 6.86
CA ARG A 8 -1.72 -2.28 5.56
C ARG A 8 -2.77 -2.02 4.52
N GLN A 9 -2.37 -1.30 3.50
CA GLN A 9 -3.24 -1.04 2.37
C GLN A 9 -3.00 -2.11 1.31
N MET A 10 -4.08 -2.60 0.73
CA MET A 10 -4.02 -3.61 -0.31
C MET A 10 -4.87 -3.16 -1.48
N CYS A 11 -4.37 -3.40 -2.67
CA CYS A 11 -5.12 -3.09 -3.88
C CYS A 11 -4.75 -4.05 -4.99
N ILE A 12 -5.65 -4.18 -5.97
CA ILE A 12 -5.41 -4.96 -7.17
C ILE A 12 -5.52 -4.02 -8.36
N ARG A 13 -4.50 -4.01 -9.19
CA ARG A 13 -4.48 -3.26 -10.44
C ARG A 13 -4.95 -4.16 -11.59
N ASP A 14 -5.98 -3.70 -12.29
CA ASP A 14 -6.45 -4.34 -13.51
C ASP A 14 -6.56 -3.28 -14.59
N ARG A 15 -5.60 -3.29 -15.53
CA ARG A 15 -5.60 -2.37 -16.69
C ARG A 15 -5.67 -0.89 -16.30
N GLY A 16 -4.94 -0.51 -15.27
CA GLY A 16 -4.93 0.86 -14.80
C GLY A 16 -6.03 1.21 -13.81
N LYS A 17 -6.93 0.28 -13.53
CA LYS A 17 -7.96 0.45 -12.50
C LYS A 17 -7.54 -0.27 -11.24
N TYR A 18 -7.89 0.29 -10.10
CA TYR A 18 -7.47 -0.24 -8.81
C TYR A 18 -8.68 -0.51 -7.93
N ASP A 19 -8.76 -1.75 -7.44
CA ASP A 19 -9.71 -2.14 -6.39
C ASP A 19 -8.97 -2.16 -5.06
N GLN A 20 -9.48 -1.45 -4.08
CA GLN A 20 -8.88 -1.34 -2.75
C GLN A 20 -9.57 -2.28 -1.78
N PHE A 21 -8.78 -2.87 -0.89
CA PHE A 21 -9.29 -3.71 0.20
C PHE A 21 -8.91 -3.04 1.52
N GLU A 22 -9.91 -2.69 2.30
CA GLU A 22 -9.70 -2.03 3.58
C GLU A 22 -9.64 -3.05 4.70
N SER A 23 -8.99 -2.66 5.79
CA SER A 23 -8.99 -3.46 7.01
C SER A 23 -10.41 -3.56 7.55
N SER A 24 -10.84 -4.77 7.88
CA SER A 24 -12.17 -5.02 8.43
C SER A 24 -12.15 -5.36 9.90
N ALA A 25 -10.98 -5.55 10.49
CA ALA A 25 -10.86 -5.98 11.88
C ALA A 25 -9.52 -5.54 12.45
N PRO A 26 -9.39 -5.51 13.80
CA PRO A 26 -8.11 -5.24 14.44
C PRO A 26 -7.05 -6.29 14.06
N PRO A 27 -5.76 -5.96 14.18
CA PRO A 27 -4.72 -6.96 13.98
C PRO A 27 -4.89 -8.14 14.91
N LEU A 28 -4.49 -9.31 14.43
CA LEU A 28 -4.54 -10.52 15.25
C LEU A 28 -3.66 -10.34 16.49
N GLY A 29 -4.17 -10.82 17.62
CA GLY A 29 -3.46 -10.79 18.87
C GLY A 29 -3.56 -9.50 19.66
N VAL A 30 -4.19 -8.46 19.12
CA VAL A 30 -4.36 -7.18 19.80
C VAL A 30 -5.50 -7.26 20.81
N ILE A 31 -6.61 -7.86 20.42
CA ILE A 31 -7.75 -8.06 21.32
C ILE A 31 -8.23 -9.51 21.22
N LYS A 32 -8.85 -9.96 22.29
CA LYS A 32 -9.43 -11.30 22.32
C LYS A 32 -10.66 -11.33 21.41
N GLN A 33 -10.64 -12.21 20.44
CA GLN A 33 -11.77 -12.39 19.54
C GLN A 33 -12.45 -13.71 19.85
N LYS A 34 -13.70 -13.65 20.27
CA LYS A 34 -14.52 -14.84 20.50
C LYS A 34 -15.25 -15.25 19.23
N ASP A 35 -15.50 -14.32 18.34
CA ASP A 35 -16.24 -14.54 17.12
C ASP A 35 -15.33 -14.30 15.92
N LYS A 36 -15.11 -15.37 15.13
CA LYS A 36 -14.28 -15.28 13.93
C LYS A 36 -14.92 -14.49 12.80
N SER A 37 -16.21 -14.22 12.89
CA SER A 37 -16.94 -13.51 11.84
C SER A 37 -16.50 -12.06 11.68
N VAL A 38 -15.73 -11.50 12.65
CA VAL A 38 -15.19 -10.14 12.50
C VAL A 38 -14.11 -10.06 11.43
N TYR A 39 -13.52 -11.18 11.04
CA TYR A 39 -12.48 -11.22 10.03
C TYR A 39 -13.07 -11.62 8.69
N ASN A 40 -13.18 -10.67 7.78
CA ASN A 40 -13.68 -10.93 6.44
C ASN A 40 -12.62 -11.60 5.58
N ILE A 41 -13.05 -12.54 4.73
CA ILE A 41 -12.18 -13.22 3.78
C ILE A 41 -12.54 -12.72 2.40
N HIS A 42 -11.54 -12.20 1.69
CA HIS A 42 -11.68 -11.79 0.29
C HIS A 42 -10.91 -12.76 -0.58
N LYS A 43 -11.59 -13.32 -1.57
CA LYS A 43 -10.98 -14.23 -2.53
C LYS A 43 -11.13 -13.65 -3.93
N THR A 44 -10.06 -13.65 -4.69
CA THR A 44 -10.08 -13.16 -6.06
C THR A 44 -9.01 -13.88 -6.88
N LYS A 45 -9.21 -13.89 -8.19
CA LYS A 45 -8.22 -14.41 -9.12
C LYS A 45 -7.47 -13.23 -9.73
N LEU A 46 -6.19 -13.39 -9.92
CA LEU A 46 -5.38 -12.30 -10.46
C LEU A 46 -5.40 -12.23 -12.00
N ASN A 47 -5.69 -13.26 -12.71
CA ASN A 47 -5.93 -13.29 -14.18
C ASN A 47 -5.27 -12.13 -14.96
N GLY A 48 -3.97 -11.96 -14.82
CA GLY A 48 -3.26 -10.84 -15.46
C GLY A 48 -3.25 -9.54 -14.68
N SER A 49 -3.99 -9.46 -13.60
CA SER A 49 -3.94 -8.32 -12.67
C SER A 49 -2.74 -8.44 -11.75
N ARG A 50 -2.44 -7.35 -11.05
CA ARG A 50 -1.33 -7.32 -10.09
C ARG A 50 -1.82 -6.87 -8.74
N PHE A 51 -1.44 -7.61 -7.72
CA PHE A 51 -1.77 -7.29 -6.33
C PHE A 51 -0.64 -6.49 -5.71
N TYR A 52 -1.01 -5.48 -4.92
CA TYR A 52 -0.06 -4.67 -4.15
C TYR A 52 -0.51 -4.61 -2.70
N ALA A 53 0.45 -4.74 -1.80
CA ALA A 53 0.25 -4.48 -0.38
C ALA A 53 1.36 -3.58 0.10
N PHE A 54 1.03 -2.55 0.87
CA PHE A 54 2.03 -1.61 1.34
C PHE A 54 1.70 -1.10 2.73
N THR A 55 2.75 -0.67 3.43
CA THR A 55 2.63 -0.13 4.78
C THR A 55 2.42 1.38 4.73
N ASP A 56 2.18 1.97 5.89
CA ASP A 56 1.97 3.41 6.03
C ASP A 56 3.18 4.23 5.57
N GLY A 57 4.37 3.62 5.48
CA GLY A 57 5.54 4.32 4.97
C GLY A 57 5.34 4.90 3.58
N LEU A 58 4.48 4.28 2.75
CA LEU A 58 4.14 4.84 1.45
C LEU A 58 3.08 5.93 1.56
N SER A 59 1.97 5.65 2.22
CA SER A 59 0.86 6.61 2.30
C SER A 59 1.20 7.84 3.16
N GLU A 60 2.09 7.70 4.12
CA GLU A 60 2.54 8.80 4.97
C GLU A 60 3.76 9.51 4.40
N SER A 61 4.29 9.08 3.26
CA SER A 61 5.38 9.80 2.61
C SER A 61 4.91 11.17 2.17
N LEU A 62 5.84 12.12 2.12
CA LEU A 62 5.51 13.51 1.83
C LEU A 62 5.74 13.83 0.36
N ASN A 63 4.83 14.61 -0.20
CA ASN A 63 5.00 15.15 -1.54
C ASN A 63 5.87 16.41 -1.50
N ASP A 64 6.05 17.06 -2.65
CA ASP A 64 6.88 18.26 -2.77
C ASP A 64 6.37 19.41 -1.91
N LYS A 65 5.09 19.41 -1.57
CA LYS A 65 4.48 20.43 -0.73
C LYS A 65 4.58 20.13 0.76
N GLY A 66 5.17 18.98 1.12
CA GLY A 66 5.26 18.58 2.51
C GLY A 66 4.00 17.94 3.06
N GLU A 67 3.08 17.55 2.20
CA GLU A 67 1.83 16.90 2.60
C GLU A 67 1.93 15.40 2.38
N GLU A 68 1.25 14.64 3.23
CA GLU A 68 1.19 13.18 3.05
C GLU A 68 0.47 12.84 1.75
N VAL A 69 1.02 11.87 0.99
CA VAL A 69 0.42 11.50 -0.29
C VAL A 69 -0.91 10.76 -0.11
N GLY A 70 -1.10 10.09 1.01
CA GLY A 70 -2.32 9.34 1.28
C GLY A 70 -2.44 8.09 0.42
N ILE A 71 -3.61 7.44 0.50
CA ILE A 71 -3.85 6.21 -0.25
C ILE A 71 -3.97 6.51 -1.74
N ASP A 72 -4.70 7.55 -2.12
CA ASP A 72 -4.84 7.92 -3.52
C ASP A 72 -3.51 8.32 -4.14
N GLY A 73 -2.69 9.07 -3.40
CA GLY A 73 -1.35 9.41 -3.85
C GLY A 73 -0.44 8.20 -3.96
N SER A 74 -0.61 7.23 -3.07
CA SER A 74 0.15 5.97 -3.14
C SER A 74 -0.19 5.21 -4.42
N ILE A 75 -1.46 5.12 -4.75
CA ILE A 75 -1.91 4.48 -5.98
C ILE A 75 -1.38 5.22 -7.20
N ASP A 76 -1.37 6.55 -7.17
CA ASP A 76 -0.80 7.34 -8.25
C ASP A 76 0.70 7.07 -8.42
N ILE A 77 1.43 6.96 -7.32
CA ILE A 77 2.86 6.63 -7.37
C ILE A 77 3.07 5.26 -7.99
N ILE A 78 2.27 4.28 -7.60
CA ILE A 78 2.35 2.94 -8.17
C ILE A 78 2.08 2.98 -9.67
N GLU A 79 1.04 3.66 -10.09
CA GLU A 79 0.67 3.72 -11.51
C GLU A 79 1.66 4.48 -12.35
N GLN A 80 2.17 5.60 -11.85
CA GLN A 80 3.18 6.39 -12.57
C GLN A 80 4.48 5.61 -12.80
N ASN A 81 4.78 4.69 -11.91
CA ASN A 81 5.99 3.87 -11.98
C ASN A 81 5.70 2.46 -12.50
N TYR A 82 4.51 2.24 -13.04
CA TYR A 82 4.13 0.91 -13.51
C TYR A 82 5.11 0.42 -14.57
N ASN A 83 5.58 -0.79 -14.41
CA ASN A 83 6.48 -1.46 -15.34
C ASN A 83 6.16 -2.95 -15.32
N LYS A 84 6.20 -3.59 -16.48
CA LYS A 84 5.98 -5.03 -16.58
C LYS A 84 7.05 -5.80 -15.81
N ASP A 85 8.25 -5.24 -15.73
CA ASP A 85 9.31 -5.79 -14.88
C ASP A 85 9.06 -5.33 -13.45
N THR A 86 8.66 -6.27 -12.60
CA THR A 86 8.29 -5.98 -11.21
C THR A 86 9.46 -5.37 -10.43
N ILE A 87 10.67 -5.85 -10.64
CA ILE A 87 11.85 -5.35 -9.93
C ILE A 87 12.08 -3.88 -10.27
N LYS A 88 12.00 -3.54 -11.55
CA LYS A 88 12.14 -2.14 -11.98
C LYS A 88 11.06 -1.25 -11.40
N GLN A 89 9.83 -1.74 -11.36
CA GLN A 89 8.73 -0.98 -10.78
C GLN A 89 8.99 -0.68 -9.31
N LEU A 90 9.36 -1.70 -8.53
CA LEU A 90 9.62 -1.53 -7.11
C LEU A 90 10.78 -0.57 -6.86
N ASP A 91 11.85 -0.69 -7.64
CA ASP A 91 12.98 0.24 -7.54
C ASP A 91 12.55 1.67 -7.85
N ASN A 92 11.78 1.86 -8.91
CA ASN A 92 11.31 3.19 -9.30
C ASN A 92 10.42 3.80 -8.23
N ILE A 93 9.54 3.02 -7.64
CA ILE A 93 8.68 3.50 -6.56
C ILE A 93 9.53 3.90 -5.35
N THR A 94 10.48 3.06 -4.98
CA THR A 94 11.38 3.36 -3.86
C THR A 94 12.15 4.65 -4.09
N GLN A 95 12.72 4.81 -5.28
CA GLN A 95 13.47 6.03 -5.62
C GLN A 95 12.56 7.24 -5.64
N SER A 96 11.35 7.11 -6.10
CA SER A 96 10.38 8.20 -6.14
C SER A 96 10.07 8.69 -4.72
N VAL A 97 9.85 7.76 -3.79
CA VAL A 97 9.56 8.10 -2.40
C VAL A 97 10.78 8.73 -1.72
N ILE A 98 11.95 8.12 -1.87
CA ILE A 98 13.19 8.65 -1.28
C ILE A 98 13.55 9.99 -1.89
N GLY A 99 13.39 10.12 -3.21
CA GLY A 99 13.71 11.37 -3.91
C GLY A 99 12.86 12.53 -3.46
N THR A 100 11.55 12.31 -3.26
CA THR A 100 10.67 13.37 -2.75
C THR A 100 10.92 13.67 -1.28
N SER A 101 11.54 12.73 -0.58
CA SER A 101 11.88 12.90 0.83
C SER A 101 13.33 13.37 1.01
N GLN A 102 13.92 13.96 0.00
CA GLN A 102 15.30 14.46 0.07
C GLN A 102 15.46 15.36 1.30
N ASN A 103 16.43 15.03 2.16
CA ASN A 103 16.67 15.71 3.43
C ASN A 103 15.56 15.48 4.47
N ARG A 104 14.68 14.53 4.26
CA ARG A 104 13.65 14.15 5.23
C ARG A 104 13.73 12.66 5.50
N LYS A 105 13.55 12.30 6.74
CA LYS A 105 13.44 10.88 7.09
C LYS A 105 12.03 10.42 6.76
N LEU A 106 11.90 9.19 6.32
CA LEU A 106 10.58 8.57 6.23
C LEU A 106 9.98 8.53 7.63
N SER A 107 8.69 8.83 7.73
CA SER A 107 7.99 8.82 9.02
C SER A 107 7.83 7.39 9.55
N ASP A 108 7.93 6.39 8.68
CA ASP A 108 7.80 4.99 9.04
C ASP A 108 8.55 4.15 8.03
N ASP A 109 8.76 2.88 8.36
CA ASP A 109 9.38 1.93 7.45
C ASP A 109 8.49 1.72 6.22
N LEU A 110 9.13 1.65 5.06
CA LEU A 110 8.43 1.40 3.80
C LEU A 110 8.57 -0.06 3.44
N THR A 111 7.43 -0.73 3.32
CA THR A 111 7.37 -2.08 2.78
C THR A 111 6.32 -2.11 1.67
N LEU A 112 6.69 -2.66 0.54
CA LEU A 112 5.80 -2.81 -0.60
C LEU A 112 5.97 -4.20 -1.19
N ILE A 113 4.85 -4.90 -1.34
CA ILE A 113 4.82 -6.24 -1.91
C ILE A 113 4.00 -6.18 -3.20
N SER A 114 4.51 -6.82 -4.25
CA SER A 114 3.81 -6.94 -5.52
C SER A 114 3.73 -8.40 -5.94
N ILE A 115 2.54 -8.86 -6.30
CA ILE A 115 2.29 -10.23 -6.74
C ILE A 115 1.52 -10.19 -8.05
N GLY A 116 1.97 -10.96 -9.03
CA GLY A 116 1.30 -11.06 -10.32
C GLY A 116 2.30 -11.35 -11.44
N LYS A 117 1.80 -11.35 -12.64
CA LYS A 117 2.65 -11.54 -13.83
C LYS A 117 2.99 -10.21 -14.47
#